data_5dd05843a441cd9345379895553173cd
#
_entry.id   5dd05843a441cd9345379895553173cd
#
_cell.length_a   1.000
_cell.length_b   1.000
_cell.length_c   1.000
_cell.angle_alpha   90.00
_cell.angle_beta   90.00
_cell.angle_gamma   90.00
#
_symmetry.space_group_name_H-M   'P 1'
#
loop_
_entity.id
_entity.type
_entity.pdbx_description
1 polymer ?
#
loop_
_entity_poly.entity_id
_entity_poly.type
_entity_poly.pdbx_seq_one_letter_code
_entity_poly.pdbx_strand_id
1 'polypeptide(L)'
;LEARGYNGKVIGFNGSNTSPTNTGIYQKWLGKYLGTQHVTGSPAIDRRTALIDFFKNEAEILIATEAAAEGVNLQFCSLVINYDLPWNPQRVEQRIGRCHRYGQEFDVVVVNFLNERNEADQRVLE
;
A
#
# COMPACT_ATOMS: atom_id res chain seq x y z
N LEU A 1 -13.17 6.50 7.15
CA LEU A 1 -13.11 6.61 5.68
C LEU A 1 -14.36 6.04 5.02
N GLU A 2 -14.80 4.86 5.42
CA GLU A 2 -16.01 4.25 4.83
C GLU A 2 -17.26 5.11 5.02
N ALA A 3 -17.40 5.74 6.21
CA ALA A 3 -18.50 6.65 6.50
C ALA A 3 -18.51 7.92 5.63
N ARG A 4 -17.39 8.20 4.94
CA ARG A 4 -17.24 9.36 4.05
C ARG A 4 -17.37 9.02 2.57
N GLY A 5 -17.95 7.88 2.24
CA GLY A 5 -18.20 7.49 0.86
C GLY A 5 -17.16 6.55 0.25
N TYR A 6 -16.21 6.07 1.04
CA TYR A 6 -15.18 5.13 0.55
C TYR A 6 -15.49 3.66 0.88
N ASN A 7 -16.74 3.36 1.20
CA ASN A 7 -17.14 1.98 1.50
C ASN A 7 -16.82 1.05 0.31
N GLY A 8 -16.12 -0.03 0.58
CA GLY A 8 -15.67 -0.98 -0.45
C GLY A 8 -14.46 -0.52 -1.27
N LYS A 9 -13.91 0.68 -0.98
CA LYS A 9 -12.78 1.26 -1.72
C LYS A 9 -11.50 1.40 -0.90
N VAL A 10 -11.52 0.93 0.34
CA VAL A 10 -10.39 0.97 1.26
C VAL A 10 -9.92 -0.45 1.51
N ILE A 11 -8.62 -0.69 1.37
CA ILE A 11 -8.00 -1.97 1.66
C ILE A 11 -6.98 -1.81 2.77
N GLY A 12 -7.00 -2.71 3.75
CA GLY A 12 -5.93 -2.87 4.72
C GLY A 12 -4.89 -3.87 4.20
N PHE A 13 -3.63 -3.51 4.27
CA PHE A 13 -2.51 -4.33 3.81
C PHE A 13 -1.50 -4.49 4.95
N ASN A 14 -1.44 -5.68 5.53
CA ASN A 14 -0.57 -5.98 6.66
C ASN A 14 0.20 -7.29 6.41
N GLY A 15 0.97 -7.73 7.40
CA GLY A 15 1.82 -8.90 7.23
C GLY A 15 1.10 -10.20 6.91
N SER A 16 -0.09 -10.41 7.45
CA SER A 16 -0.86 -11.64 7.25
C SER A 16 -1.91 -11.56 6.14
N ASN A 17 -2.54 -10.40 5.98
CA ASN A 17 -3.59 -10.15 4.99
C ASN A 17 -4.77 -11.15 5.08
N THR A 18 -5.13 -11.56 6.29
CA THR A 18 -6.11 -12.61 6.54
C THR A 18 -7.47 -12.10 6.98
N SER A 19 -7.74 -10.79 6.89
CA SER A 19 -9.07 -10.26 7.19
C SER A 19 -10.13 -10.89 6.27
N PRO A 20 -11.41 -10.93 6.68
CA PRO A 20 -12.47 -11.46 5.81
C PRO A 20 -12.56 -10.75 4.47
N THR A 21 -12.40 -9.43 4.45
CA THR A 21 -12.40 -8.65 3.20
C THR A 21 -11.25 -9.06 2.29
N ASN A 22 -10.04 -9.16 2.83
CA ASN A 22 -8.86 -9.53 2.06
C ASN A 22 -8.92 -10.97 1.57
N THR A 23 -9.44 -11.88 2.39
CA THR A 23 -9.66 -13.27 2.00
C THR A 23 -10.64 -13.37 0.83
N GLY A 24 -11.72 -12.59 0.86
CA GLY A 24 -12.69 -12.55 -0.24
C GLY A 24 -12.07 -12.04 -1.54
N ILE A 25 -11.24 -11.00 -1.47
CA ILE A 25 -10.51 -10.47 -2.63
C ILE A 25 -9.57 -11.53 -3.21
N TYR A 26 -8.83 -12.22 -2.36
CA TYR A 26 -7.93 -13.27 -2.78
C TYR A 26 -8.65 -14.44 -3.45
N GLN A 27 -9.80 -14.85 -2.92
CA GLN A 27 -10.58 -15.94 -3.50
C GLN A 27 -11.13 -15.60 -4.88
N LYS A 28 -11.59 -14.37 -5.08
CA LYS A 28 -12.04 -13.90 -6.40
C LYS A 28 -10.88 -13.85 -7.39
N TRP A 29 -9.73 -13.40 -6.95
CA TRP A 29 -8.53 -13.35 -7.79
C TRP A 29 -8.09 -14.76 -8.20
N LEU A 30 -8.09 -15.71 -7.26
CA LEU A 30 -7.79 -17.11 -7.57
C LEU A 30 -8.77 -17.69 -8.60
N GLY A 31 -10.06 -17.42 -8.44
CA GLY A 31 -11.06 -17.89 -9.40
C GLY A 31 -10.81 -17.39 -10.82
N LYS A 32 -10.26 -16.19 -10.94
CA LYS A 32 -9.93 -15.56 -12.23
C LYS A 32 -8.64 -16.10 -12.84
N TYR A 33 -7.61 -16.35 -12.03
CA TYR A 33 -6.26 -16.65 -12.52
C TYR A 33 -5.78 -18.08 -12.24
N LEU A 34 -6.61 -18.91 -11.61
CA LEU A 34 -6.23 -20.31 -11.30
C LEU A 34 -5.88 -21.06 -12.59
N GLY A 35 -4.75 -21.74 -12.57
CA GLY A 35 -4.24 -22.43 -13.74
C GLY A 35 -3.43 -21.58 -14.71
N THR A 36 -3.28 -20.29 -14.42
CA THR A 36 -2.44 -19.38 -15.22
C THR A 36 -1.09 -19.15 -14.55
N GLN A 37 -0.18 -18.46 -15.26
CA GLN A 37 1.13 -18.11 -14.73
C GLN A 37 1.07 -17.06 -13.62
N HIS A 38 -0.07 -16.38 -13.44
CA HIS A 38 -0.26 -15.39 -12.37
C HIS A 38 -0.28 -16.03 -10.99
N VAL A 39 -0.70 -17.28 -10.87
CA VAL A 39 -0.71 -18.02 -9.61
C VAL A 39 0.64 -18.71 -9.44
N THR A 40 1.37 -18.33 -8.37
CA THR A 40 2.72 -18.84 -8.13
C THR A 40 2.76 -20.14 -7.35
N GLY A 41 1.64 -20.50 -6.70
CA GLY A 41 1.58 -21.62 -5.78
C GLY A 41 1.95 -21.25 -4.34
N SER A 42 2.40 -20.03 -4.09
CA SER A 42 2.63 -19.50 -2.75
C SER A 42 1.43 -18.65 -2.31
N PRO A 43 0.62 -19.11 -1.35
CA PRO A 43 -0.56 -18.34 -0.92
C PRO A 43 -0.18 -16.93 -0.41
N ALA A 44 0.95 -16.78 0.26
CA ALA A 44 1.38 -15.48 0.77
C ALA A 44 1.66 -14.49 -0.37
N ILE A 45 2.38 -14.93 -1.40
CA ILE A 45 2.70 -14.09 -2.57
C ILE A 45 1.44 -13.79 -3.37
N ASP A 46 0.63 -14.81 -3.63
CA ASP A 46 -0.58 -14.67 -4.44
C ASP A 46 -1.61 -13.77 -3.76
N ARG A 47 -1.72 -13.85 -2.44
CA ARG A 47 -2.61 -12.99 -1.65
C ARG A 47 -2.18 -11.53 -1.74
N ARG A 48 -0.89 -11.24 -1.64
CA ARG A 48 -0.36 -9.89 -1.82
C ARG A 48 -0.63 -9.36 -3.23
N THR A 49 -0.39 -10.17 -4.23
CA THR A 49 -0.65 -9.81 -5.63
C THR A 49 -2.13 -9.49 -5.86
N ALA A 50 -3.02 -10.32 -5.32
CA ALA A 50 -4.46 -10.11 -5.42
C ALA A 50 -4.90 -8.78 -4.81
N LEU A 51 -4.36 -8.43 -3.64
CA LEU A 51 -4.70 -7.18 -2.95
C LEU A 51 -4.18 -5.96 -3.71
N ILE A 52 -2.98 -6.02 -4.26
CA ILE A 52 -2.41 -4.92 -5.04
C ILE A 52 -3.18 -4.74 -6.35
N ASP A 53 -3.55 -5.82 -7.03
CA ASP A 53 -4.39 -5.74 -8.23
C ASP A 53 -5.75 -5.12 -7.93
N PHE A 54 -6.36 -5.48 -6.81
CA PHE A 54 -7.63 -4.90 -6.38
C PHE A 54 -7.47 -3.40 -6.08
N PHE A 55 -6.41 -3.01 -5.41
CA PHE A 55 -6.12 -1.61 -5.15
C PHE A 55 -5.95 -0.83 -6.46
N LYS A 56 -5.19 -1.38 -7.39
CA LYS A 56 -4.94 -0.73 -8.68
C LYS A 56 -6.22 -0.53 -9.49
N ASN A 57 -7.11 -1.51 -9.50
CA ASN A 57 -8.24 -1.54 -10.44
C ASN A 57 -9.58 -1.14 -9.82
N GLU A 58 -9.80 -1.35 -8.53
CA GLU A 58 -11.12 -1.20 -7.91
C GLU A 58 -11.14 -0.33 -6.65
N ALA A 59 -10.09 -0.38 -5.84
CA ALA A 59 -10.01 0.42 -4.62
C ALA A 59 -9.37 1.79 -4.89
N GLU A 60 -9.55 2.71 -3.96
CA GLU A 60 -8.97 4.05 -4.04
C GLU A 60 -7.92 4.29 -2.98
N ILE A 61 -7.99 3.61 -1.84
CA ILE A 61 -7.13 3.84 -0.69
C ILE A 61 -6.56 2.51 -0.20
N LEU A 62 -5.23 2.48 -0.05
CA LEU A 62 -4.52 1.38 0.59
C LEU A 62 -3.95 1.86 1.93
N ILE A 63 -4.34 1.20 3.00
CA ILE A 63 -3.77 1.43 4.33
C ILE A 63 -2.80 0.27 4.61
N ALA A 64 -1.52 0.57 4.64
CA ALA A 64 -0.50 -0.46 4.73
C ALA A 64 0.43 -0.23 5.92
N THR A 65 0.88 -1.32 6.52
CA THR A 65 2.03 -1.27 7.43
C THR A 65 3.30 -1.17 6.60
N GLU A 66 4.34 -0.59 7.18
CA GLU A 66 5.63 -0.44 6.48
C GLU A 66 6.19 -1.79 6.05
N ALA A 67 6.14 -2.78 6.93
CA ALA A 67 6.65 -4.12 6.65
C ALA A 67 5.89 -4.81 5.51
N ALA A 68 4.57 -4.66 5.48
CA ALA A 68 3.74 -5.26 4.42
C ALA A 68 3.98 -4.62 3.06
N ALA A 69 4.22 -3.33 3.03
CA ALA A 69 4.47 -2.60 1.79
C ALA A 69 5.90 -2.77 1.26
N GLU A 70 6.79 -3.37 2.03
CA GLU A 70 8.18 -3.56 1.62
C GLU A 70 8.29 -4.41 0.36
N GLY A 71 9.03 -3.90 -0.64
CA GLY A 71 9.22 -4.60 -1.91
C GLY A 71 8.03 -4.56 -2.87
N VAL A 72 6.94 -3.90 -2.51
CA VAL A 72 5.75 -3.81 -3.37
C VAL A 72 5.89 -2.65 -4.34
N ASN A 73 5.53 -2.88 -5.61
CA ASN A 73 5.52 -1.84 -6.63
C ASN A 73 4.19 -1.09 -6.62
N LEU A 74 4.23 0.19 -6.26
CA LEU A 74 3.07 1.07 -6.17
C LEU A 74 3.20 2.27 -7.12
N GLN A 75 3.83 2.10 -8.26
CA GLN A 75 4.10 3.18 -9.22
C GLN A 75 2.84 3.82 -9.80
N PHE A 76 1.71 3.16 -9.72
CA PHE A 76 0.42 3.70 -10.12
C PHE A 76 -0.18 4.67 -9.09
N CYS A 77 0.40 4.78 -7.89
CA CYS A 77 -0.05 5.72 -6.87
C CYS A 77 0.48 7.12 -7.14
N SER A 78 -0.37 8.11 -6.93
CA SER A 78 -0.02 9.52 -7.06
C SER A 78 0.01 10.27 -5.73
N LEU A 79 -0.43 9.64 -4.64
CA LEU A 79 -0.49 10.24 -3.32
C LEU A 79 0.00 9.26 -2.28
N VAL A 80 0.96 9.69 -1.48
CA VAL A 80 1.46 8.93 -0.33
C VAL A 80 1.21 9.73 0.94
N ILE A 81 0.55 9.13 1.91
CA ILE A 81 0.29 9.74 3.21
C ILE A 81 1.06 8.94 4.27
N ASN A 82 2.02 9.58 4.91
CA ASN A 82 2.72 9.02 6.05
C ASN A 82 1.97 9.41 7.32
N TYR A 83 1.15 8.50 7.82
CA TYR A 83 0.36 8.74 9.02
C TYR A 83 1.24 8.80 10.27
N ASP A 84 2.23 7.93 10.33
CA ASP A 84 3.30 7.98 11.32
C ASP A 84 4.65 8.08 10.59
N LEU A 85 5.48 9.01 11.00
CA LEU A 85 6.81 9.16 10.41
C LEU A 85 7.82 8.29 11.16
N PRO A 86 8.60 7.44 10.44
CA PRO A 86 9.76 6.83 11.03
C PRO A 86 10.79 7.92 11.32
N TRP A 87 11.49 7.82 12.43
CA TRP A 87 12.50 8.81 12.77
C TRP A 87 13.75 8.73 11.87
N ASN A 88 13.89 7.67 11.07
CA ASN A 88 14.97 7.49 10.11
C ASN A 88 14.56 8.06 8.75
N PRO A 89 15.21 9.13 8.24
CA PRO A 89 14.85 9.74 6.96
C PRO A 89 14.92 8.77 5.76
N GLN A 90 15.82 7.80 5.80
CA GLN A 90 15.95 6.82 4.72
C GLN A 90 14.69 5.97 4.55
N ARG A 91 13.97 5.68 5.63
CA ARG A 91 12.71 4.94 5.56
C ARG A 91 11.61 5.75 4.88
N VAL A 92 11.58 7.07 5.10
CA VAL A 92 10.63 7.94 4.39
C VAL A 92 10.92 7.92 2.89
N GLU A 93 12.18 8.04 2.51
CA GLU A 93 12.59 7.96 1.10
C GLU A 93 12.24 6.61 0.47
N GLN A 94 12.41 5.52 1.19
CA GLN A 94 12.04 4.19 0.71
C GLN A 94 10.54 4.06 0.49
N ARG A 95 9.70 4.64 1.36
CA ARG A 95 8.25 4.66 1.18
C ARG A 95 7.86 5.41 -0.09
N ILE A 96 8.46 6.58 -0.31
CA ILE A 96 8.21 7.39 -1.50
C ILE A 96 8.70 6.66 -2.75
N GLY A 97 9.85 6.02 -2.69
CA GLY A 97 10.45 5.30 -3.80
C GLY A 97 9.63 4.13 -4.32
N ARG A 98 8.69 3.60 -3.54
CA ARG A 98 7.75 2.55 -4.00
C ARG A 98 6.72 3.08 -4.98
N CYS A 99 6.41 4.36 -4.88
CA CYS A 99 5.42 5.04 -5.71
C CYS A 99 6.06 5.89 -6.80
N HIS A 100 7.21 6.49 -6.52
CA HIS A 100 7.91 7.37 -7.45
C HIS A 100 9.14 6.69 -8.04
N ARG A 101 9.20 6.57 -9.37
CA ARG A 101 10.38 6.09 -10.10
C ARG A 101 10.64 6.94 -11.32
N TYR A 102 11.88 6.92 -11.78
CA TYR A 102 12.30 7.59 -13.00
C TYR A 102 11.43 7.14 -14.18
N GLY A 103 10.97 8.10 -14.96
CA GLY A 103 10.09 7.82 -16.11
C GLY A 103 8.61 7.70 -15.77
N GLN A 104 8.23 7.94 -14.53
CA GLN A 104 6.83 7.93 -14.13
C GLN A 104 6.08 9.11 -14.76
N GLU A 105 4.87 8.83 -15.24
CA GLU A 105 4.05 9.80 -15.97
C GLU A 105 3.50 10.92 -15.08
N PHE A 106 3.27 10.62 -13.79
CA PHE A 106 2.68 11.57 -12.84
C PHE A 106 3.61 11.82 -11.67
N ASP A 107 3.60 13.07 -11.19
CA ASP A 107 4.28 13.41 -9.94
C ASP A 107 3.58 12.78 -8.75
N VAL A 108 4.37 12.43 -7.74
CA VAL A 108 3.84 11.89 -6.49
C VAL A 108 3.76 13.01 -5.46
N VAL A 109 2.58 13.19 -4.89
CA VAL A 109 2.36 14.10 -3.77
C VAL A 109 2.55 13.35 -2.47
N VAL A 110 3.35 13.89 -1.57
CA VAL A 110 3.64 13.26 -0.28
C VAL A 110 3.09 14.15 0.84
N VAL A 111 2.25 13.58 1.69
CA VAL A 111 1.70 14.24 2.87
C VAL A 111 2.23 13.55 4.12
N ASN A 112 2.83 14.31 5.01
CA ASN A 112 3.35 13.80 6.27
C ASN A 112 2.57 14.40 7.43
N PHE A 113 2.03 13.54 8.29
CA PHE A 113 1.44 13.98 9.54
C PHE A 113 2.53 14.11 10.60
N LEU A 114 2.62 15.30 11.18
CA LEU A 114 3.60 15.62 12.21
C LEU A 114 2.94 15.71 13.57
N ASN A 115 3.62 15.17 14.58
CA ASN A 115 3.32 15.49 15.96
C ASN A 115 4.20 16.67 16.38
N GLU A 116 3.62 17.86 16.55
CA GLU A 116 4.35 19.07 16.92
C GLU A 116 5.11 18.94 18.23
N ARG A 117 4.69 18.02 19.10
CA ARG A 117 5.36 17.75 20.39
C ARG A 117 6.50 16.75 20.27
N ASN A 118 6.72 16.17 19.10
CA ASN A 118 7.74 15.16 18.87
C ASN A 118 8.88 15.74 18.04
N GLU A 119 10.01 16.03 18.68
CA GLU A 119 11.18 16.57 18.01
C GLU A 119 11.75 15.62 16.95
N ALA A 120 11.58 14.31 17.13
CA ALA A 120 12.06 13.34 16.17
C ALA A 120 11.31 13.44 14.83
N ASP A 121 10.01 13.69 14.87
CA ASP A 121 9.22 13.88 13.64
C ASP A 121 9.67 15.13 12.90
N GLN A 122 9.98 16.20 13.63
CA GLN A 122 10.46 17.43 13.01
C GLN A 122 11.84 17.25 12.37
N ARG A 123 12.72 16.50 12.99
CA ARG A 123 14.08 16.24 12.46
C ARG A 123 14.07 15.43 11.17
N VAL A 124 13.11 14.54 11.00
CA VAL A 124 12.99 13.72 9.79
C VAL A 124 12.75 14.58 8.55
N LEU A 125 12.10 15.75 8.73
CA LEU A 125 11.76 16.65 7.63
C LEU A 125 12.80 17.73 7.37
N GLU A 126 13.74 17.89 8.26
CA GLU A 126 14.87 18.80 8.08
C GLU A 126 15.96 18.15 7.21
#